data_71ca305245429808e53b0fe9dba63f2f
#
_entry.id   71ca305245429808e53b0fe9dba63f2f
#
_cell.length_a   1.000
_cell.length_b   1.000
_cell.length_c   1.000
_cell.angle_alpha   90.00
_cell.angle_beta   90.00
_cell.angle_gamma   90.00
#
_symmetry.space_group_name_H-M   'P 1'
#
loop_
_entity.id
_entity.type
_entity.pdbx_description
1 polymer ?
#
loop_
_entity_poly.entity_id
_entity_poly.type
_entity_poly.pdbx_seq_one_letter_code
_entity_poly.pdbx_strand_id
1 'polypeptide(L)'
;MAHPSKQKGNRFEREIVKLCEIWDVLCKRAWGSNGEALGMHAEVDCVIDDDYKVQAKVRKKLPAYLIPSEEVDAVVFKQDRGEVLMLIRFEDWLAEKKRFEEIAKTIGKDTIKYLKGDKK
;
A
#
# COMPACT_ATOMS: atom_id res chain seq x y z
N MET A 1 23.86 14.18 11.60
CA MET A 1 22.42 14.35 11.79
C MET A 1 21.67 13.99 10.51
N ALA A 2 20.56 13.30 10.65
CA ALA A 2 19.75 12.97 9.49
C ALA A 2 19.07 14.24 8.94
N HIS A 3 18.98 14.33 7.62
CA HIS A 3 18.30 15.43 6.95
C HIS A 3 16.82 15.44 7.33
N PRO A 4 16.18 16.60 7.56
CA PRO A 4 14.76 16.65 7.93
C PRO A 4 13.83 15.91 6.98
N SER A 5 14.09 15.94 5.67
CA SER A 5 13.30 15.21 4.68
C SER A 5 13.40 13.70 4.87
N LYS A 6 14.59 13.21 5.21
CA LYS A 6 14.82 11.79 5.48
C LYS A 6 14.08 11.35 6.76
N GLN A 7 14.14 12.19 7.80
CA GLN A 7 13.41 11.93 9.05
C GLN A 7 11.90 11.88 8.82
N LYS A 8 11.39 12.79 8.00
CA LYS A 8 9.97 12.84 7.62
C LYS A 8 9.54 11.57 6.89
N GLY A 9 10.37 11.11 5.94
CA GLY A 9 10.13 9.87 5.21
C GLY A 9 10.13 8.66 6.13
N ASN A 10 11.11 8.59 7.03
CA ASN A 10 11.20 7.48 8.00
C ASN A 10 10.00 7.44 8.95
N ARG A 11 9.52 8.60 9.39
CA ARG A 11 8.31 8.66 10.22
C ARG A 11 7.09 8.16 9.48
N PHE A 12 6.97 8.51 8.21
CA PHE A 12 5.85 8.07 7.38
C PHE A 12 5.89 6.55 7.17
N GLU A 13 7.06 5.98 6.92
CA GLU A 13 7.19 4.54 6.77
C GLU A 13 6.79 3.80 8.05
N ARG A 14 7.16 4.32 9.22
CA ARG A 14 6.73 3.76 10.49
C ARG A 14 5.23 3.89 10.70
N GLU A 15 4.64 4.99 10.22
CA GLU A 15 3.18 5.18 10.26
C GLU A 15 2.47 4.11 9.43
N ILE A 16 3.01 3.81 8.24
CA ILE A 16 2.46 2.75 7.38
C ILE A 16 2.46 1.40 8.11
N VAL A 17 3.58 1.06 8.74
CA VAL A 17 3.69 -0.19 9.53
C VAL A 17 2.64 -0.21 10.64
N LYS A 18 2.48 0.89 11.37
CA LYS A 18 1.49 0.98 12.45
C LYS A 18 0.06 0.83 11.94
N LEU A 19 -0.28 1.45 10.83
CA LEU A 19 -1.61 1.30 10.25
C LEU A 19 -1.87 -0.15 9.87
N CYS A 20 -0.89 -0.81 9.29
CA CYS A 20 -1.00 -2.23 8.99
C CYS A 20 -1.21 -3.07 10.25
N GLU A 21 -0.50 -2.76 11.33
CA GLU A 21 -0.66 -3.46 12.61
C GLU A 21 -2.09 -3.29 13.16
N ILE A 22 -2.64 -2.08 13.08
CA ILE A 22 -4.01 -1.81 13.54
C ILE A 22 -5.01 -2.72 12.83
N TRP A 23 -4.78 -2.97 11.55
CA TRP A 23 -5.65 -3.83 10.73
C TRP A 23 -5.21 -5.29 10.73
N ASP A 24 -4.21 -5.65 11.55
CA ASP A 24 -3.65 -6.99 11.62
C ASP A 24 -3.18 -7.49 10.25
N VAL A 25 -2.45 -6.63 9.55
CA VAL A 25 -1.86 -6.93 8.24
C VAL A 25 -0.35 -6.87 8.38
N LEU A 26 0.33 -7.90 7.89
CA LEU A 26 1.79 -7.96 7.96
C LEU A 26 2.42 -6.89 7.06
N CYS A 27 3.37 -6.14 7.62
CA CYS A 27 4.13 -5.16 6.86
C CYS A 27 5.59 -5.19 7.30
N LYS A 28 6.49 -5.39 6.37
CA LYS A 28 7.93 -5.38 6.62
C LYS A 28 8.53 -4.13 5.98
N ARG A 29 9.19 -3.34 6.80
CA ARG A 29 9.87 -2.13 6.35
C ARG A 29 11.28 -2.47 5.88
N ALA A 30 11.70 -1.86 4.74
CA ALA A 30 13.06 -1.97 4.27
C ALA A 30 14.00 -1.13 5.15
N TRP A 31 15.17 -1.67 5.44
CA TRP A 31 16.20 -0.98 6.21
C TRP A 31 16.66 0.27 5.46
N GLY A 32 16.59 1.43 6.11
CA GLY A 32 17.01 2.68 5.50
C GLY A 32 16.22 3.05 4.23
N SER A 33 14.98 2.58 4.10
CA SER A 33 14.13 2.80 2.93
C SER A 33 14.74 2.26 1.64
N ASN A 34 15.47 1.15 1.76
CA ASN A 34 16.12 0.52 0.62
C ASN A 34 15.69 -0.94 0.51
N GLY A 35 14.90 -1.24 -0.52
CA GLY A 35 14.40 -2.59 -0.79
C GLY A 35 15.48 -3.65 -0.94
N GLU A 36 16.72 -3.26 -1.23
CA GLU A 36 17.84 -4.21 -1.33
C GLU A 36 18.04 -4.96 -0.02
N ALA A 37 17.76 -4.33 1.12
CA ALA A 37 17.82 -4.98 2.42
C ALA A 37 16.85 -6.14 2.56
N LEU A 38 15.79 -6.17 1.74
CA LEU A 38 14.79 -7.23 1.67
C LEU A 38 14.99 -8.11 0.42
N GLY A 39 16.11 -7.95 -0.30
CA GLY A 39 16.38 -8.66 -1.54
C GLY A 39 15.54 -8.17 -2.71
N MET A 40 15.10 -6.92 -2.69
CA MET A 40 14.21 -6.31 -3.68
C MET A 40 14.82 -5.06 -4.29
N HIS A 41 14.12 -4.45 -5.24
CA HIS A 41 14.56 -3.21 -5.86
C HIS A 41 14.68 -2.09 -4.81
N ALA A 42 15.63 -1.18 -5.01
CA ALA A 42 15.91 -0.07 -4.09
C ALA A 42 14.70 0.85 -3.85
N GLU A 43 13.77 0.92 -4.80
CA GLU A 43 12.56 1.74 -4.67
C GLU A 43 11.54 1.20 -3.67
N VAL A 44 11.67 -0.07 -3.26
CA VAL A 44 10.72 -0.70 -2.33
C VAL A 44 11.02 -0.24 -0.92
N ASP A 45 10.09 0.46 -0.30
CA ASP A 45 10.23 0.96 1.08
C ASP A 45 9.64 -0.01 2.09
N CYS A 46 8.60 -0.74 1.71
CA CYS A 46 8.04 -1.79 2.56
C CYS A 46 7.29 -2.81 1.71
N VAL A 47 7.03 -3.97 2.31
CA VAL A 47 6.31 -5.08 1.67
C VAL A 47 5.15 -5.48 2.56
N ILE A 48 3.95 -5.48 1.99
CA ILE A 48 2.73 -5.85 2.70
C ILE A 48 2.34 -7.28 2.28
N ASP A 49 2.03 -8.13 3.27
CA ASP A 49 1.66 -9.54 3.07
C ASP A 49 2.70 -10.33 2.27
N ASP A 50 3.99 -10.02 2.47
CA ASP A 50 5.13 -10.71 1.85
C ASP A 50 5.25 -10.58 0.33
N ASP A 51 4.28 -9.99 -0.35
CA ASP A 51 4.30 -9.90 -1.81
C ASP A 51 3.96 -8.53 -2.40
N TYR A 52 3.30 -7.67 -1.67
CA TYR A 52 2.86 -6.38 -2.19
C TYR A 52 3.90 -5.30 -1.91
N LYS A 53 4.64 -4.92 -2.93
CA LYS A 53 5.75 -3.96 -2.83
C LYS A 53 5.24 -2.54 -2.84
N VAL A 54 5.65 -1.75 -1.87
CA VAL A 54 5.16 -0.38 -1.69
C VAL A 54 6.32 0.60 -1.65
N GLN A 55 6.19 1.68 -2.39
CA GLN A 55 7.04 2.85 -2.28
C GLN A 55 6.26 3.91 -1.51
N ALA A 56 6.84 4.43 -0.45
CA ALA A 56 6.21 5.45 0.39
C ALA A 56 6.73 6.83 0.02
N LYS A 57 5.83 7.76 -0.18
CA LYS A 57 6.19 9.15 -0.50
C LYS A 57 5.36 10.10 0.33
N VAL A 58 6.02 11.01 1.03
CA VAL A 58 5.36 12.08 1.77
C VAL A 58 5.84 13.41 1.22
N ARG A 59 4.92 14.30 0.98
CA ARG A 59 5.19 15.64 0.46
C ARG A 59 4.42 16.66 1.30
N LYS A 60 4.94 17.88 1.35
CA LYS A 60 4.28 18.97 2.06
C LYS A 60 2.85 19.16 1.56
N LYS A 61 2.63 19.00 0.27
CA LYS A 61 1.33 19.16 -0.36
C LYS A 61 1.21 18.24 -1.57
N LEU A 62 0.05 17.62 -1.72
CA LEU A 62 -0.29 16.86 -2.92
C LEU A 62 -1.20 17.70 -3.81
N PRO A 63 -1.21 17.46 -5.12
CA PRO A 63 -2.18 18.13 -6.00
C PRO A 63 -3.61 17.90 -5.51
N ALA A 64 -4.38 18.97 -5.40
CA ALA A 64 -5.74 18.89 -4.86
C ALA A 64 -6.64 17.93 -5.65
N TYR A 65 -6.43 17.82 -6.96
CA TYR A 65 -7.24 16.95 -7.81
C TYR A 65 -7.02 15.45 -7.52
N LEU A 66 -5.94 15.09 -6.84
CA LEU A 66 -5.68 13.70 -6.45
C LEU A 66 -6.32 13.33 -5.12
N ILE A 67 -6.75 14.29 -4.34
CA ILE A 67 -7.29 14.03 -3.01
C ILE A 67 -8.78 13.74 -3.09
N PRO A 68 -9.24 12.53 -2.71
CA PRO A 68 -10.67 12.24 -2.72
C PRO A 68 -11.41 13.14 -1.74
N SER A 69 -12.53 13.73 -2.18
CA SER A 69 -13.39 14.45 -1.27
C SER A 69 -14.15 13.45 -0.37
N GLU A 70 -14.86 13.95 0.63
CA GLU A 70 -15.67 13.10 1.50
C GLU A 70 -16.80 12.40 0.75
N GLU A 71 -17.17 12.89 -0.42
CA GLU A 71 -18.27 12.35 -1.21
C GLU A 71 -17.87 11.16 -2.08
N VAL A 72 -16.58 10.89 -2.23
CA VAL A 72 -16.11 9.80 -3.09
C VAL A 72 -15.10 8.91 -2.36
N ASP A 73 -15.08 7.65 -2.73
CA ASP A 73 -14.17 6.67 -2.13
C ASP A 73 -12.81 6.67 -2.79
N ALA A 74 -12.74 7.06 -4.03
CA ALA A 74 -11.50 6.97 -4.80
C ALA A 74 -11.45 8.02 -5.89
N VAL A 75 -10.24 8.28 -6.36
CA VAL A 75 -10.02 9.07 -7.57
C VAL A 75 -9.31 8.19 -8.59
N VAL A 76 -9.89 8.08 -9.78
CA VAL A 76 -9.26 7.38 -10.89
C VAL A 76 -8.70 8.44 -11.84
N PHE A 77 -7.46 8.30 -12.21
CA PHE A 77 -6.78 9.33 -12.99
C PHE A 77 -5.80 8.72 -13.96
N LYS A 78 -5.40 9.50 -14.95
CA LYS A 78 -4.36 9.10 -15.88
C LYS A 78 -3.71 10.34 -16.49
N GLN A 79 -2.47 10.15 -16.90
CA GLN A 79 -1.80 11.10 -17.78
C GLN A 79 -2.21 10.80 -19.21
N ASP A 80 -2.24 11.79 -20.08
CA ASP A 80 -2.52 11.56 -21.49
C ASP A 80 -1.62 10.44 -22.03
N ARG A 81 -2.21 9.45 -22.68
CA ARG A 81 -1.51 8.28 -23.22
C ARG A 81 -0.82 7.42 -22.17
N GLY A 82 -1.13 7.66 -20.91
CA GLY A 82 -0.58 6.89 -19.80
C GLY A 82 -1.53 5.81 -19.33
N GLU A 83 -1.09 5.06 -18.35
CA GLU A 83 -1.93 4.04 -17.73
C GLU A 83 -2.96 4.67 -16.80
N VAL A 84 -4.04 3.94 -16.58
CA VAL A 84 -5.07 4.34 -15.62
C VAL A 84 -4.63 3.97 -14.22
N LEU A 85 -4.63 4.94 -13.31
CA LEU A 85 -4.24 4.76 -11.92
C LEU A 85 -5.40 5.09 -11.01
N MET A 86 -5.33 4.57 -9.79
CA MET A 86 -6.38 4.80 -8.79
C MET A 86 -5.75 5.18 -7.47
N LEU A 87 -6.31 6.20 -6.83
CA LEU A 87 -5.94 6.60 -5.48
C LEU A 87 -7.13 6.32 -4.56
N ILE A 88 -6.89 5.55 -3.52
CA ILE A 88 -7.86 5.25 -2.47
C ILE A 88 -7.23 5.54 -1.12
N ARG A 89 -8.04 5.64 -0.08
CA ARG A 89 -7.52 5.82 1.27
C ARG A 89 -6.86 4.51 1.71
N PHE A 90 -5.68 4.61 2.29
CA PHE A 90 -4.90 3.42 2.64
C PHE A 90 -5.64 2.48 3.59
N GLU A 91 -6.31 3.02 4.61
CA GLU A 91 -7.07 2.19 5.55
C GLU A 91 -8.28 1.54 4.92
N ASP A 92 -8.91 2.16 3.92
CA ASP A 92 -10.00 1.52 3.18
C ASP A 92 -9.49 0.29 2.44
N TRP A 93 -8.30 0.40 1.84
CA TRP A 93 -7.67 -0.73 1.17
C TRP A 93 -7.31 -1.85 2.16
N LEU A 94 -6.78 -1.49 3.34
CA LEU A 94 -6.46 -2.46 4.38
C LEU A 94 -7.71 -3.19 4.87
N ALA A 95 -8.80 -2.45 5.06
CA ALA A 95 -10.08 -3.03 5.46
C ALA A 95 -10.61 -4.04 4.44
N GLU A 96 -10.55 -3.69 3.16
CA GLU A 96 -10.97 -4.59 2.07
C GLU A 96 -10.10 -5.84 2.01
N LYS A 97 -8.80 -5.66 2.17
CA LYS A 97 -7.84 -6.76 2.18
C LYS A 97 -8.15 -7.74 3.32
N LYS A 98 -8.44 -7.21 4.50
CA LYS A 98 -8.77 -8.03 5.67
C LYS A 98 -10.11 -8.75 5.50
N ARG A 99 -11.09 -8.06 4.97
CA ARG A 99 -12.41 -8.64 4.68
C ARG A 99 -12.30 -9.79 3.67
N PHE A 100 -11.48 -9.62 2.65
CA PHE A 100 -11.23 -10.66 1.67
C PHE A 100 -10.62 -11.91 2.34
N GLU A 101 -9.63 -11.71 3.23
CA GLU A 101 -9.00 -12.82 3.95
C GLU A 101 -10.01 -13.60 4.80
N GLU A 102 -10.93 -12.91 5.46
CA GLU A 102 -11.97 -13.54 6.27
C GLU A 102 -12.95 -14.35 5.43
N ILE A 103 -13.37 -13.81 4.30
CA ILE A 103 -14.21 -14.52 3.34
C ILE A 103 -13.46 -15.77 2.84
N ALA A 104 -12.19 -15.62 2.55
CA ALA A 104 -11.35 -16.70 2.08
C ALA A 104 -11.27 -17.86 3.08
N LYS A 105 -11.17 -17.56 4.37
CA LYS A 105 -11.17 -18.59 5.41
C LYS A 105 -12.48 -19.33 5.50
N THR A 106 -13.58 -18.65 5.19
CA THR A 106 -14.94 -19.22 5.28
C THR A 106 -15.23 -20.17 4.12
N ILE A 107 -14.81 -19.84 2.91
CA ILE A 107 -15.21 -20.57 1.69
C ILE A 107 -14.15 -21.54 1.15
N GLY A 108 -12.94 -21.56 1.74
CA GLY A 108 -11.89 -22.50 1.36
C GLY A 108 -10.96 -22.02 0.25
N LYS A 109 -9.82 -22.71 0.13
CA LYS A 109 -8.73 -22.30 -0.75
C LYS A 109 -9.05 -22.32 -2.24
N ASP A 110 -9.79 -23.33 -2.70
CA ASP A 110 -10.11 -23.45 -4.12
C ASP A 110 -11.02 -22.32 -4.59
N THR A 111 -11.96 -21.93 -3.77
CA THR A 111 -12.85 -20.81 -4.06
C THR A 111 -12.09 -19.49 -4.04
N ILE A 112 -11.15 -19.35 -3.13
CA ILE A 112 -10.27 -18.17 -3.08
C ILE A 112 -9.51 -18.02 -4.38
N LYS A 113 -8.93 -19.10 -4.85
CA LYS A 113 -8.18 -19.15 -6.09
C LYS A 113 -9.01 -18.65 -7.26
N TYR A 114 -10.25 -19.10 -7.32
CA TYR A 114 -11.20 -18.69 -8.35
C TYR A 114 -11.52 -17.19 -8.26
N LEU A 115 -11.77 -16.68 -7.03
CA LEU A 115 -12.11 -15.26 -6.80
C LEU A 115 -10.96 -14.33 -7.14
N LYS A 116 -9.72 -14.76 -6.96
CA LYS A 116 -8.55 -13.98 -7.33
C LYS A 116 -8.30 -13.92 -8.84
N GLY A 117 -9.12 -14.63 -9.62
CA GLY A 117 -8.91 -14.67 -11.05
C GLY A 117 -7.58 -15.31 -11.41
N ASP A 118 -7.21 -16.36 -10.71
CA ASP A 118 -5.96 -17.07 -10.90
C ASP A 118 -5.91 -17.63 -12.32
N LYS A 119 -5.10 -17.03 -13.16
CA LYS A 119 -4.93 -17.45 -14.54
C LYS A 119 -3.74 -18.39 -14.62
N LYS A 120 -3.95 -19.48 -15.25
CA LYS A 120 -2.84 -20.37 -15.57
C LYS A 120 -2.04 -19.86 -16.73
#